data_3cd79dd796cf7da675b73a9ef5a0bb00
#
_entry.id   3cd79dd796cf7da675b73a9ef5a0bb00
#
_cell.length_a   1.000
_cell.length_b   1.000
_cell.length_c   1.000
_cell.angle_alpha   90.00
_cell.angle_beta   90.00
_cell.angle_gamma   90.00
#
_symmetry.space_group_name_H-M   'P 1'
#
loop_
_entity.id
_entity.type
_entity.pdbx_description
1 polymer ?
#
loop_
_entity_poly.entity_id
_entity_poly.type
_entity_poly.pdbx_seq_one_letter_code
_entity_poly.pdbx_strand_id
1 'polypeptide(L)'
;MDKDRIIALLNRDIEGEHAAIIQYLTHAYAMGEGEMACEIEAIAREEMRHLDWLAETIVELSGVPSLERGKMRMDGGSVADWMRNDVMLEEDGMNSYRQHIKLIDAPKIKRLLERILSDEESHHGDFEHFVEKAQKEGAKDIRGSRQDRITQILNRGIEHEYTVILQYLFHSYMTPKEEVKQEMQDQAINEMQHLGWLAEKIVDISGNPRIEHAEVDQSAKTADMLRADIKIEQEVAAAYDRAAKESTDTDLKQLLLRIRDHEVYHAEVFGDLLTEEEHQG
;
A
#
# COMPACT_ATOMS: atom_id res chain seq x y z
N MET A 1 -28.79 12.34 1.52
CA MET A 1 -28.32 11.09 2.21
C MET A 1 -27.76 11.48 3.56
N ASP A 2 -27.92 10.63 4.62
CA ASP A 2 -27.27 10.90 5.90
C ASP A 2 -25.75 10.67 5.82
N LYS A 3 -25.04 11.25 6.79
CA LYS A 3 -23.58 11.27 6.86
C LYS A 3 -22.98 9.86 7.01
N ASP A 4 -23.56 9.03 7.86
CA ASP A 4 -23.04 7.68 8.15
C ASP A 4 -23.11 6.79 6.91
N ARG A 5 -24.17 6.97 6.10
CA ARG A 5 -24.30 6.26 4.84
C ARG A 5 -23.28 6.73 3.79
N ILE A 6 -22.94 8.02 3.77
CA ILE A 6 -21.88 8.54 2.90
C ILE A 6 -20.55 7.93 3.32
N ILE A 7 -20.19 7.94 4.62
CA ILE A 7 -18.98 7.33 5.15
C ILE A 7 -18.90 5.85 4.77
N ALA A 8 -19.99 5.10 4.89
CA ALA A 8 -20.03 3.69 4.52
C ALA A 8 -19.82 3.44 3.02
N LEU A 9 -20.24 4.36 2.14
CA LEU A 9 -19.96 4.25 0.71
C LEU A 9 -18.50 4.57 0.40
N LEU A 10 -17.96 5.64 0.96
CA LEU A 10 -16.55 6.03 0.77
C LEU A 10 -15.58 4.98 1.33
N ASN A 11 -15.92 4.32 2.44
CA ASN A 11 -15.11 3.21 2.95
C ASN A 11 -15.09 1.99 2.00
N ARG A 12 -16.17 1.72 1.29
CA ARG A 12 -16.15 0.69 0.24
C ARG A 12 -15.28 1.08 -0.95
N ASP A 13 -15.25 2.37 -1.29
CA ASP A 13 -14.34 2.86 -2.31
C ASP A 13 -12.88 2.71 -1.84
N ILE A 14 -12.54 3.09 -0.59
CA ILE A 14 -11.21 2.84 0.00
C ILE A 14 -10.83 1.35 -0.06
N GLU A 15 -11.73 0.45 0.28
CA GLU A 15 -11.46 -1.00 0.21
C GLU A 15 -11.17 -1.45 -1.23
N GLY A 16 -11.82 -0.83 -2.22
CA GLY A 16 -11.54 -1.02 -3.65
C GLY A 16 -10.15 -0.54 -4.05
N GLU A 17 -9.81 0.73 -3.73
CA GLU A 17 -8.49 1.32 -3.98
C GLU A 17 -7.37 0.51 -3.33
N HIS A 18 -7.58 0.09 -2.08
CA HIS A 18 -6.62 -0.74 -1.36
C HIS A 18 -6.37 -2.09 -2.08
N ALA A 19 -7.44 -2.72 -2.61
CA ALA A 19 -7.29 -3.93 -3.41
C ALA A 19 -6.55 -3.66 -4.73
N ALA A 20 -6.82 -2.56 -5.42
CA ALA A 20 -6.17 -2.16 -6.66
C ALA A 20 -4.67 -1.92 -6.45
N ILE A 21 -4.29 -1.13 -5.45
CA ILE A 21 -2.88 -0.88 -5.09
C ILE A 21 -2.12 -2.20 -4.92
N ILE A 22 -2.65 -3.10 -4.10
CA ILE A 22 -1.94 -4.35 -3.78
C ILE A 22 -1.91 -5.31 -4.97
N GLN A 23 -2.99 -5.39 -5.75
CA GLN A 23 -3.03 -6.22 -6.95
C GLN A 23 -2.03 -5.72 -8.00
N TYR A 24 -2.01 -4.42 -8.29
CA TYR A 24 -1.12 -3.81 -9.27
C TYR A 24 0.35 -3.93 -8.87
N LEU A 25 0.69 -3.62 -7.61
CA LEU A 25 2.06 -3.82 -7.11
C LEU A 25 2.49 -5.28 -7.15
N THR A 26 1.59 -6.23 -6.83
CA THR A 26 1.90 -7.67 -6.92
C THR A 26 2.20 -8.08 -8.36
N HIS A 27 1.41 -7.59 -9.32
CA HIS A 27 1.63 -7.87 -10.74
C HIS A 27 2.92 -7.20 -11.25
N ALA A 28 3.14 -5.92 -10.93
CA ALA A 28 4.34 -5.18 -11.32
C ALA A 28 5.62 -5.85 -10.82
N TYR A 29 5.71 -6.14 -9.52
CA TYR A 29 6.89 -6.79 -8.95
C TYR A 29 7.13 -8.19 -9.53
N ALA A 30 6.06 -8.98 -9.71
CA ALA A 30 6.21 -10.32 -10.27
C ALA A 30 6.67 -10.32 -11.74
N MET A 31 6.43 -9.26 -12.50
CA MET A 31 6.96 -9.09 -13.86
C MET A 31 8.46 -8.74 -13.88
N GLY A 32 8.99 -8.20 -12.78
CA GLY A 32 10.35 -7.70 -12.69
C GLY A 32 10.55 -6.37 -13.43
N GLU A 33 11.80 -6.01 -13.70
CA GLU A 33 12.13 -4.75 -14.36
C GLU A 33 11.58 -4.70 -15.80
N GLY A 34 10.92 -3.58 -16.16
CA GLY A 34 10.40 -3.35 -17.49
C GLY A 34 9.47 -2.15 -17.59
N GLU A 35 9.25 -1.66 -18.81
CA GLU A 35 8.42 -0.50 -19.09
C GLU A 35 6.98 -0.70 -18.52
N MET A 36 6.35 -1.84 -18.81
CA MET A 36 5.00 -2.15 -18.35
C MET A 36 4.91 -2.21 -16.82
N ALA A 37 5.90 -2.81 -16.14
CA ALA A 37 5.94 -2.83 -14.67
C ALA A 37 6.00 -1.41 -14.10
N CYS A 38 6.86 -0.54 -14.64
CA CYS A 38 6.96 0.86 -14.21
C CYS A 38 5.65 1.64 -14.44
N GLU A 39 4.96 1.38 -15.55
CA GLU A 39 3.68 2.02 -15.84
C GLU A 39 2.59 1.57 -14.85
N ILE A 40 2.53 0.27 -14.53
CA ILE A 40 1.59 -0.28 -13.51
C ILE A 40 1.88 0.28 -12.11
N GLU A 41 3.15 0.41 -11.73
CA GLU A 41 3.51 1.08 -10.48
C GLU A 41 3.11 2.56 -10.46
N ALA A 42 3.13 3.24 -11.61
CA ALA A 42 2.65 4.61 -11.69
C ALA A 42 1.14 4.69 -11.46
N ILE A 43 0.36 3.75 -12.04
CA ILE A 43 -1.08 3.63 -11.78
C ILE A 43 -1.31 3.32 -10.29
N ALA A 44 -0.61 2.34 -9.69
CA ALA A 44 -0.73 2.04 -8.26
C ALA A 44 -0.50 3.27 -7.36
N ARG A 45 0.43 4.17 -7.74
CA ARG A 45 0.63 5.45 -7.04
C ARG A 45 -0.52 6.44 -7.23
N GLU A 46 -1.27 6.33 -8.32
CA GLU A 46 -2.49 7.12 -8.51
C GLU A 46 -3.61 6.61 -7.61
N GLU A 47 -3.78 5.29 -7.47
CA GLU A 47 -4.72 4.68 -6.52
C GLU A 47 -4.38 5.03 -5.06
N MET A 48 -3.11 5.13 -4.69
CA MET A 48 -2.71 5.63 -3.36
C MET A 48 -3.21 7.07 -3.11
N ARG A 49 -3.23 7.93 -4.14
CA ARG A 49 -3.80 9.28 -4.02
C ARG A 49 -5.32 9.27 -3.91
N HIS A 50 -6.00 8.38 -4.63
CA HIS A 50 -7.44 8.20 -4.52
C HIS A 50 -7.81 7.77 -3.10
N LEU A 51 -7.10 6.78 -2.55
CA LEU A 51 -7.26 6.31 -1.18
C LEU A 51 -7.08 7.46 -0.17
N ASP A 52 -6.01 8.25 -0.32
CA ASP A 52 -5.73 9.40 0.55
C ASP A 52 -6.85 10.44 0.52
N TRP A 53 -7.32 10.86 -0.65
CA TRP A 53 -8.43 11.80 -0.78
C TRP A 53 -9.75 11.29 -0.18
N LEU A 54 -10.03 10.01 -0.32
CA LEU A 54 -11.21 9.37 0.26
C LEU A 54 -11.09 9.33 1.80
N ALA A 55 -9.91 8.95 2.33
CA ALA A 55 -9.64 8.90 3.77
C ALA A 55 -9.78 10.28 4.41
N GLU A 56 -9.18 11.31 3.85
CA GLU A 56 -9.34 12.69 4.30
C GLU A 56 -10.81 13.13 4.30
N THR A 57 -11.56 12.81 3.24
CA THR A 57 -12.98 13.12 3.14
C THR A 57 -13.79 12.42 4.24
N ILE A 58 -13.47 11.18 4.58
CA ILE A 58 -14.12 10.43 5.67
C ILE A 58 -13.82 11.09 7.02
N VAL A 59 -12.59 11.50 7.27
CA VAL A 59 -12.21 12.20 8.51
C VAL A 59 -12.86 13.58 8.60
N GLU A 60 -12.96 14.35 7.52
CA GLU A 60 -13.73 15.60 7.47
C GLU A 60 -15.22 15.36 7.86
N LEU A 61 -15.75 14.22 7.53
CA LEU A 61 -17.06 13.77 7.96
C LEU A 61 -17.07 13.20 9.39
N SER A 62 -15.96 13.24 10.13
CA SER A 62 -15.75 12.63 11.46
C SER A 62 -16.01 11.11 11.45
N GLY A 63 -15.70 10.45 10.35
CA GLY A 63 -15.68 9.00 10.22
C GLY A 63 -14.29 8.46 10.47
N VAL A 64 -14.16 7.14 10.37
CA VAL A 64 -12.89 6.41 10.46
C VAL A 64 -12.67 5.71 9.12
N PRO A 65 -11.53 5.94 8.44
CA PRO A 65 -11.17 5.23 7.22
C PRO A 65 -11.02 3.73 7.45
N SER A 66 -11.49 2.91 6.51
CA SER A 66 -11.35 1.46 6.56
C SER A 66 -9.88 1.07 6.27
N LEU A 67 -9.39 0.08 7.01
CA LEU A 67 -8.11 -0.60 6.72
C LEU A 67 -8.32 -1.92 5.97
N GLU A 68 -9.57 -2.30 5.78
CA GLU A 68 -9.90 -3.54 5.06
C GLU A 68 -9.50 -3.42 3.58
N ARG A 69 -9.14 -4.55 3.03
CA ARG A 69 -8.80 -4.68 1.61
C ARG A 69 -9.94 -5.36 0.87
N GLY A 70 -10.39 -4.79 -0.22
CA GLY A 70 -11.38 -5.38 -1.11
C GLY A 70 -10.90 -6.67 -1.76
N LYS A 71 -11.76 -7.24 -2.59
CA LYS A 71 -11.45 -8.51 -3.26
C LYS A 71 -10.51 -8.29 -4.44
N MET A 72 -9.37 -8.95 -4.42
CA MET A 72 -8.41 -9.01 -5.52
C MET A 72 -8.72 -10.13 -6.51
N ARG A 73 -8.22 -9.99 -7.75
CA ARG A 73 -8.29 -10.97 -8.82
C ARG A 73 -6.87 -11.44 -9.16
N MET A 74 -6.42 -12.51 -8.53
CA MET A 74 -5.03 -13.01 -8.63
C MET A 74 -4.91 -14.29 -9.47
N ASP A 75 -5.95 -14.64 -10.22
CA ASP A 75 -5.98 -15.85 -11.05
C ASP A 75 -5.15 -15.67 -12.32
N GLY A 76 -4.89 -16.79 -13.01
CA GLY A 76 -4.09 -16.78 -14.25
C GLY A 76 -2.61 -17.05 -14.04
N GLY A 77 -1.86 -17.28 -15.07
CA GLY A 77 -0.44 -17.66 -15.06
C GLY A 77 0.41 -16.88 -16.04
N SER A 78 -0.18 -15.93 -16.77
CA SER A 78 0.52 -15.08 -17.74
C SER A 78 0.28 -13.61 -17.46
N VAL A 79 1.20 -12.75 -17.94
CA VAL A 79 1.03 -11.29 -17.90
C VAL A 79 -0.30 -10.86 -18.51
N ALA A 80 -0.69 -11.45 -19.64
CA ALA A 80 -1.96 -11.13 -20.28
C ALA A 80 -3.19 -11.50 -19.43
N ASP A 81 -3.12 -12.57 -18.60
CA ASP A 81 -4.21 -12.91 -17.69
C ASP A 81 -4.28 -11.90 -16.54
N TRP A 82 -3.14 -11.48 -16.02
CA TRP A 82 -3.07 -10.49 -14.94
C TRP A 82 -3.60 -9.13 -15.41
N MET A 83 -3.19 -8.66 -16.59
CA MET A 83 -3.71 -7.41 -17.14
C MET A 83 -5.23 -7.45 -17.38
N ARG A 84 -5.79 -8.62 -17.79
CA ARG A 84 -7.25 -8.77 -17.85
C ARG A 84 -7.92 -8.68 -16.48
N ASN A 85 -7.27 -9.22 -15.45
CA ASN A 85 -7.76 -9.10 -14.08
C ASN A 85 -7.74 -7.64 -13.60
N ASP A 86 -6.73 -6.87 -14.01
CA ASP A 86 -6.63 -5.44 -13.70
C ASP A 86 -7.72 -4.65 -14.44
N VAL A 87 -7.94 -4.90 -15.74
CA VAL A 87 -9.10 -4.34 -16.48
C VAL A 87 -10.43 -4.61 -15.76
N MET A 88 -10.64 -5.85 -15.29
CA MET A 88 -11.89 -6.21 -14.58
C MET A 88 -12.00 -5.53 -13.21
N LEU A 89 -10.89 -5.24 -12.56
CA LEU A 89 -10.88 -4.53 -11.27
C LEU A 89 -11.25 -3.06 -11.48
N GLU A 90 -10.69 -2.41 -12.52
CA GLU A 90 -11.08 -1.06 -12.93
C GLU A 90 -12.58 -0.95 -13.28
N GLU A 91 -13.11 -1.93 -14.02
CA GLU A 91 -14.54 -1.98 -14.33
C GLU A 91 -15.41 -2.02 -13.06
N ASP A 92 -15.01 -2.80 -12.06
CA ASP A 92 -15.69 -2.89 -10.77
C ASP A 92 -15.63 -1.53 -10.03
N GLY A 93 -14.46 -0.86 -9.99
CA GLY A 93 -14.24 0.46 -9.43
C GLY A 93 -15.11 1.53 -10.11
N MET A 94 -15.01 1.64 -11.44
CA MET A 94 -15.84 2.57 -12.21
C MET A 94 -17.34 2.39 -11.95
N ASN A 95 -17.80 1.13 -11.85
CA ASN A 95 -19.22 0.85 -11.57
C ASN A 95 -19.61 1.30 -10.16
N SER A 96 -18.74 1.10 -9.15
CA SER A 96 -18.93 1.59 -7.78
C SER A 96 -19.03 3.11 -7.78
N TYR A 97 -18.08 3.83 -8.36
CA TYR A 97 -18.07 5.29 -8.42
C TYR A 97 -19.29 5.85 -9.13
N ARG A 98 -19.67 5.29 -10.29
CA ARG A 98 -20.90 5.72 -11.00
C ARG A 98 -22.16 5.55 -10.17
N GLN A 99 -22.23 4.51 -9.33
CA GLN A 99 -23.34 4.29 -8.42
C GLN A 99 -23.31 5.29 -7.26
N HIS A 100 -22.16 5.49 -6.63
CA HIS A 100 -22.02 6.41 -5.48
C HIS A 100 -22.28 7.86 -5.86
N ILE A 101 -21.79 8.31 -7.02
CA ILE A 101 -22.08 9.64 -7.59
C ILE A 101 -23.58 9.90 -7.75
N LYS A 102 -24.37 8.87 -8.09
CA LYS A 102 -25.83 9.00 -8.19
C LYS A 102 -26.53 9.08 -6.83
N LEU A 103 -25.98 8.40 -5.83
CA LEU A 103 -26.58 8.29 -4.50
C LEU A 103 -26.20 9.45 -3.58
N ILE A 104 -25.00 9.98 -3.67
CA ILE A 104 -24.49 11.04 -2.80
C ILE A 104 -24.95 12.41 -3.31
N ASP A 105 -25.59 13.19 -2.43
CA ASP A 105 -26.11 14.52 -2.76
C ASP A 105 -25.28 15.64 -2.10
N ALA A 106 -23.95 15.45 -2.02
CA ALA A 106 -22.97 16.40 -1.50
C ALA A 106 -22.05 16.87 -2.62
N PRO A 107 -22.14 18.14 -3.09
CA PRO A 107 -21.44 18.58 -4.30
C PRO A 107 -19.91 18.48 -4.23
N LYS A 108 -19.29 18.66 -3.04
CA LYS A 108 -17.83 18.51 -2.86
C LYS A 108 -17.42 17.06 -3.09
N ILE A 109 -18.12 16.13 -2.46
CA ILE A 109 -17.84 14.69 -2.57
C ILE A 109 -18.12 14.20 -3.99
N LYS A 110 -19.22 14.62 -4.60
CA LYS A 110 -19.51 14.27 -6.00
C LYS A 110 -18.37 14.63 -6.94
N ARG A 111 -17.86 15.86 -6.85
CA ARG A 111 -16.74 16.30 -7.70
C ARG A 111 -15.47 15.49 -7.45
N LEU A 112 -15.21 15.07 -6.21
CA LEU A 112 -14.12 14.18 -5.90
C LEU A 112 -14.28 12.82 -6.61
N LEU A 113 -15.44 12.18 -6.42
CA LEU A 113 -15.73 10.88 -7.05
C LEU A 113 -15.78 10.95 -8.58
N GLU A 114 -16.25 12.07 -9.16
CA GLU A 114 -16.22 12.31 -10.61
C GLU A 114 -14.78 12.44 -11.13
N ARG A 115 -13.89 13.03 -10.35
CA ARG A 115 -12.45 13.10 -10.68
C ARG A 115 -11.81 11.72 -10.64
N ILE A 116 -11.97 10.98 -9.55
CA ILE A 116 -11.46 9.63 -9.43
C ILE A 116 -11.99 8.76 -10.57
N LEU A 117 -13.30 8.78 -10.84
CA LEU A 117 -13.87 8.02 -11.96
C LEU A 117 -13.21 8.34 -13.31
N SER A 118 -12.81 9.59 -13.54
CA SER A 118 -12.11 9.96 -14.78
C SER A 118 -10.70 9.37 -14.84
N ASP A 119 -10.03 9.24 -13.71
CA ASP A 119 -8.72 8.62 -13.61
C ASP A 119 -8.86 7.09 -13.82
N GLU A 120 -9.87 6.42 -13.20
CA GLU A 120 -10.21 5.01 -13.43
C GLU A 120 -10.52 4.68 -14.91
N GLU A 121 -11.22 5.58 -15.61
CA GLU A 121 -11.48 5.43 -17.06
C GLU A 121 -10.20 5.48 -17.88
N SER A 122 -9.18 6.22 -17.45
CA SER A 122 -7.85 6.23 -18.07
C SER A 122 -7.08 4.93 -17.77
N HIS A 123 -7.02 4.53 -16.50
CA HIS A 123 -6.35 3.29 -16.06
C HIS A 123 -6.92 2.06 -16.77
N HIS A 124 -8.24 1.97 -16.87
CA HIS A 124 -8.89 0.90 -17.65
C HIS A 124 -8.37 0.84 -19.09
N GLY A 125 -8.26 1.98 -19.79
CA GLY A 125 -7.72 2.04 -21.15
C GLY A 125 -6.26 1.63 -21.23
N ASP A 126 -5.44 2.00 -20.24
CA ASP A 126 -4.03 1.62 -20.15
C ASP A 126 -3.89 0.10 -19.95
N PHE A 127 -4.68 -0.50 -19.05
CA PHE A 127 -4.68 -1.94 -18.85
C PHE A 127 -5.18 -2.72 -20.07
N GLU A 128 -6.19 -2.23 -20.83
CA GLU A 128 -6.57 -2.83 -22.12
C GLU A 128 -5.39 -2.83 -23.10
N HIS A 129 -4.63 -1.73 -23.16
CA HIS A 129 -3.42 -1.65 -23.98
C HIS A 129 -2.34 -2.64 -23.52
N PHE A 130 -2.15 -2.81 -22.22
CA PHE A 130 -1.21 -3.80 -21.66
C PHE A 130 -1.63 -5.24 -21.98
N VAL A 131 -2.93 -5.56 -21.99
CA VAL A 131 -3.43 -6.86 -22.47
C VAL A 131 -2.98 -7.11 -23.89
N GLU A 132 -3.15 -6.13 -24.81
CA GLU A 132 -2.75 -6.28 -26.20
C GLU A 132 -1.23 -6.45 -26.36
N LYS A 133 -0.43 -5.68 -25.59
CA LYS A 133 1.04 -5.74 -25.60
C LYS A 133 1.52 -7.11 -25.11
N ALA A 134 1.00 -7.58 -23.98
CA ALA A 134 1.35 -8.88 -23.40
C ALA A 134 0.97 -10.06 -24.31
N GLN A 135 -0.15 -9.99 -25.03
CA GLN A 135 -0.55 -11.01 -26.01
C GLN A 135 0.41 -11.09 -27.20
N LYS A 136 0.96 -9.97 -27.66
CA LYS A 136 1.94 -9.93 -28.77
C LYS A 136 3.31 -10.49 -28.35
N GLU A 137 3.70 -10.28 -27.10
CA GLU A 137 4.99 -10.76 -26.55
C GLU A 137 4.98 -12.27 -26.22
N GLY A 138 3.82 -12.88 -26.12
CA GLY A 138 3.61 -14.29 -25.79
C GLY A 138 3.60 -14.59 -24.29
N ALA A 139 3.03 -15.74 -23.94
CA ALA A 139 2.89 -16.16 -22.55
C ALA A 139 4.28 -16.48 -21.95
N LYS A 140 4.70 -15.72 -20.95
CA LYS A 140 5.79 -16.07 -20.04
C LYS A 140 5.18 -16.56 -18.72
N ASP A 141 5.59 -17.73 -18.25
CA ASP A 141 5.34 -18.13 -16.86
C ASP A 141 6.32 -17.36 -15.98
N ILE A 142 5.80 -16.42 -15.21
CA ILE A 142 6.59 -15.51 -14.37
C ILE A 142 6.47 -15.84 -12.90
N ARG A 143 5.75 -16.90 -12.54
CA ARG A 143 5.64 -17.33 -11.15
C ARG A 143 6.95 -17.97 -10.68
N GLY A 144 7.55 -17.37 -9.66
CA GLY A 144 8.65 -17.97 -8.94
C GLY A 144 8.19 -19.24 -8.20
N SER A 145 9.10 -20.18 -8.00
CA SER A 145 8.80 -21.42 -7.28
C SER A 145 9.66 -21.57 -6.01
N ARG A 146 10.63 -20.68 -5.79
CA ARG A 146 11.54 -20.78 -4.65
C ARG A 146 10.82 -20.44 -3.34
N GLN A 147 10.92 -21.31 -2.37
CA GLN A 147 10.31 -21.19 -1.04
C GLN A 147 11.30 -21.60 0.07
N ASP A 148 12.55 -21.19 -0.06
CA ASP A 148 13.57 -21.46 0.95
C ASP A 148 13.52 -20.44 2.10
N ARG A 149 14.49 -20.58 3.02
CA ARG A 149 14.61 -19.70 4.18
C ARG A 149 14.78 -18.22 3.81
N ILE A 150 15.49 -17.92 2.70
CA ILE A 150 15.72 -16.54 2.25
C ILE A 150 14.40 -15.93 1.81
N THR A 151 13.64 -16.63 0.97
CA THR A 151 12.29 -16.18 0.55
C THR A 151 11.36 -15.97 1.75
N GLN A 152 11.45 -16.83 2.78
CA GLN A 152 10.65 -16.65 4.00
C GLN A 152 11.05 -15.41 4.80
N ILE A 153 12.34 -15.11 4.91
CA ILE A 153 12.85 -13.90 5.59
C ILE A 153 12.34 -12.65 4.87
N LEU A 154 12.48 -12.60 3.54
CA LEU A 154 12.06 -11.47 2.72
C LEU A 154 10.53 -11.26 2.78
N ASN A 155 9.73 -12.34 2.71
CA ASN A 155 8.28 -12.23 2.84
C ASN A 155 7.82 -11.78 4.24
N ARG A 156 8.56 -12.10 5.30
CA ARG A 156 8.31 -11.52 6.63
C ARG A 156 8.65 -10.03 6.67
N GLY A 157 9.70 -9.62 5.97
CA GLY A 157 9.99 -8.22 5.78
C GLY A 157 8.82 -7.49 5.11
N ILE A 158 8.32 -8.01 3.99
CA ILE A 158 7.13 -7.44 3.31
C ILE A 158 5.92 -7.34 4.26
N GLU A 159 5.66 -8.36 5.07
CA GLU A 159 4.58 -8.34 6.07
C GLU A 159 4.78 -7.21 7.10
N HIS A 160 6.02 -6.99 7.54
CA HIS A 160 6.34 -5.88 8.45
C HIS A 160 6.12 -4.52 7.78
N GLU A 161 6.75 -4.27 6.63
CA GLU A 161 6.64 -2.99 5.92
C GLU A 161 5.18 -2.66 5.60
N TYR A 162 4.42 -3.64 5.11
CA TYR A 162 3.01 -3.41 4.77
C TYR A 162 2.16 -3.10 6.01
N THR A 163 2.45 -3.75 7.15
CA THR A 163 1.79 -3.44 8.43
C THR A 163 2.08 -2.00 8.86
N VAL A 164 3.35 -1.60 8.79
CA VAL A 164 3.81 -0.26 9.17
C VAL A 164 3.22 0.82 8.24
N ILE A 165 3.21 0.60 6.93
CA ILE A 165 2.57 1.51 5.96
C ILE A 165 1.11 1.79 6.35
N LEU A 166 0.34 0.73 6.59
CA LEU A 166 -1.07 0.87 6.96
C LEU A 166 -1.24 1.59 8.30
N GLN A 167 -0.37 1.31 9.28
CA GLN A 167 -0.40 1.94 10.60
C GLN A 167 -0.12 3.44 10.49
N TYR A 168 0.93 3.85 9.77
CA TYR A 168 1.30 5.25 9.60
C TYR A 168 0.22 6.03 8.83
N LEU A 169 -0.31 5.47 7.76
CA LEU A 169 -1.40 6.09 7.02
C LEU A 169 -2.64 6.26 7.90
N PHE A 170 -3.04 5.23 8.66
CA PHE A 170 -4.16 5.34 9.58
C PHE A 170 -3.93 6.41 10.66
N HIS A 171 -2.78 6.40 11.32
CA HIS A 171 -2.42 7.38 12.33
C HIS A 171 -2.35 8.80 11.75
N SER A 172 -1.81 8.97 10.53
CA SER A 172 -1.75 10.26 9.85
C SER A 172 -3.15 10.84 9.58
N TYR A 173 -4.12 10.02 9.23
CA TYR A 173 -5.50 10.46 9.04
C TYR A 173 -6.19 10.81 10.35
N MET A 174 -5.86 10.12 11.43
CA MET A 174 -6.57 10.27 12.71
C MET A 174 -5.96 11.31 13.63
N THR A 175 -4.68 11.69 13.46
CA THR A 175 -4.04 12.73 14.29
C THR A 175 -4.54 14.13 13.90
N PRO A 176 -4.87 15.01 14.87
CA PRO A 176 -5.16 16.42 14.58
C PRO A 176 -3.91 17.29 14.45
N LYS A 177 -2.69 16.72 14.61
CA LYS A 177 -1.41 17.44 14.61
C LYS A 177 -0.80 17.37 13.21
N GLU A 178 -0.78 18.50 12.50
CA GLU A 178 -0.34 18.56 11.10
C GLU A 178 1.13 18.09 10.92
N GLU A 179 2.02 18.47 11.85
CA GLU A 179 3.42 18.08 11.82
C GLU A 179 3.58 16.54 11.94
N VAL A 180 2.86 15.93 12.88
CA VAL A 180 2.84 14.48 13.07
C VAL A 180 2.24 13.77 11.85
N LYS A 181 1.13 14.32 11.30
CA LYS A 181 0.50 13.82 10.08
C LYS A 181 1.49 13.77 8.92
N GLN A 182 2.18 14.90 8.66
CA GLN A 182 3.14 15.01 7.58
C GLN A 182 4.28 14.00 7.73
N GLU A 183 4.85 13.89 8.93
CA GLU A 183 5.95 12.96 9.19
C GLU A 183 5.52 11.50 8.99
N MET A 184 4.33 11.10 9.49
CA MET A 184 3.82 9.75 9.29
C MET A 184 3.59 9.43 7.80
N GLN A 185 3.11 10.39 7.01
CA GLN A 185 2.96 10.21 5.57
C GLN A 185 4.31 10.08 4.86
N ASP A 186 5.29 10.91 5.22
CA ASP A 186 6.63 10.86 4.64
C ASP A 186 7.33 9.52 4.98
N GLN A 187 7.18 9.03 6.22
CA GLN A 187 7.72 7.73 6.60
C GLN A 187 6.98 6.57 5.91
N ALA A 188 5.65 6.62 5.76
CA ALA A 188 4.91 5.61 5.00
C ALA A 188 5.43 5.44 3.57
N ILE A 189 5.85 6.54 2.92
CA ILE A 189 6.49 6.50 1.59
C ILE A 189 7.84 5.78 1.65
N ASN A 190 8.63 5.98 2.70
CA ASN A 190 9.89 5.26 2.90
C ASN A 190 9.65 3.75 3.06
N GLU A 191 8.63 3.35 3.84
CA GLU A 191 8.28 1.93 4.01
C GLU A 191 7.77 1.29 2.71
N MET A 192 7.06 2.04 1.86
CA MET A 192 6.70 1.57 0.52
C MET A 192 7.94 1.27 -0.33
N GLN A 193 9.02 2.04 -0.18
CA GLN A 193 10.29 1.78 -0.86
C GLN A 193 10.99 0.54 -0.31
N HIS A 194 10.97 0.31 1.02
CA HIS A 194 11.50 -0.90 1.64
C HIS A 194 10.76 -2.15 1.15
N LEU A 195 9.42 -2.09 1.12
CA LEU A 195 8.58 -3.16 0.58
C LEU A 195 8.97 -3.49 -0.88
N GLY A 196 9.16 -2.46 -1.72
CA GLY A 196 9.59 -2.60 -3.10
C GLY A 196 10.93 -3.34 -3.20
N TRP A 197 11.96 -2.91 -2.46
CA TRP A 197 13.27 -3.57 -2.47
C TRP A 197 13.22 -5.04 -2.04
N LEU A 198 12.39 -5.36 -1.05
CA LEU A 198 12.20 -6.73 -0.59
C LEU A 198 11.48 -7.58 -1.64
N ALA A 199 10.44 -7.03 -2.28
CA ALA A 199 9.69 -7.71 -3.33
C ALA A 199 10.56 -7.99 -4.57
N GLU A 200 11.30 -7.00 -5.06
CA GLU A 200 12.27 -7.15 -6.15
C GLU A 200 13.31 -8.22 -5.83
N LYS A 201 13.87 -8.20 -4.61
CA LYS A 201 14.85 -9.21 -4.18
C LYS A 201 14.27 -10.62 -4.19
N ILE A 202 12.99 -10.79 -3.85
CA ILE A 202 12.30 -12.09 -3.93
C ILE A 202 12.21 -12.56 -5.38
N VAL A 203 11.85 -11.68 -6.31
CA VAL A 203 11.72 -12.01 -7.74
C VAL A 203 13.07 -12.36 -8.35
N ASP A 204 14.12 -11.60 -8.02
CA ASP A 204 15.52 -11.88 -8.44
C ASP A 204 15.97 -13.29 -8.11
N ILE A 205 15.55 -13.82 -6.97
CA ILE A 205 15.85 -15.20 -6.55
C ILE A 205 14.79 -16.21 -6.98
N SER A 206 13.90 -15.85 -7.90
CA SER A 206 12.81 -16.70 -8.39
C SER A 206 11.83 -17.14 -7.30
N GLY A 207 11.56 -16.29 -6.31
CA GLY A 207 10.50 -16.45 -5.32
C GLY A 207 9.23 -15.71 -5.74
N ASN A 208 8.19 -15.77 -4.91
CA ASN A 208 6.96 -14.99 -5.06
C ASN A 208 6.80 -14.06 -3.85
N PRO A 209 6.71 -12.73 -4.07
CA PRO A 209 6.32 -11.79 -3.03
C PRO A 209 4.91 -12.10 -2.50
N ARG A 210 4.72 -11.96 -1.19
CA ARG A 210 3.41 -12.08 -0.54
C ARG A 210 3.12 -10.78 0.18
N ILE A 211 2.21 -10.00 -0.36
CA ILE A 211 1.85 -8.70 0.20
C ILE A 211 0.64 -8.92 1.13
N GLU A 212 0.95 -9.29 2.36
CA GLU A 212 0.02 -9.47 3.48
C GLU A 212 0.52 -8.68 4.68
N HIS A 213 -0.39 -8.28 5.57
CA HIS A 213 -0.06 -7.52 6.78
C HIS A 213 -0.53 -8.24 8.04
N ALA A 214 0.07 -7.89 9.17
CA ALA A 214 -0.34 -8.31 10.50
C ALA A 214 -1.38 -7.34 11.10
N GLU A 215 -1.62 -7.41 12.40
CA GLU A 215 -2.51 -6.49 13.11
C GLU A 215 -1.93 -5.08 13.13
N VAL A 216 -2.77 -4.09 12.82
CA VAL A 216 -2.42 -2.66 12.74
C VAL A 216 -2.92 -1.98 14.02
N ASP A 217 -2.08 -1.18 14.67
CA ASP A 217 -2.50 -0.34 15.79
C ASP A 217 -3.48 0.75 15.32
N GLN A 218 -4.57 0.93 16.04
CA GLN A 218 -5.61 1.91 15.74
C GLN A 218 -5.82 2.87 16.92
N SER A 219 -4.73 3.28 17.55
CA SER A 219 -4.77 4.28 18.59
C SER A 219 -5.43 5.59 18.13
N ALA A 220 -6.17 6.24 19.05
CA ALA A 220 -6.93 7.44 18.72
C ALA A 220 -6.28 8.74 19.25
N LYS A 221 -5.22 8.64 20.04
CA LYS A 221 -4.50 9.79 20.61
C LYS A 221 -3.10 9.86 20.03
N THR A 222 -2.68 11.03 19.60
CA THR A 222 -1.37 11.26 18.97
C THR A 222 -0.21 10.65 19.77
N ALA A 223 -0.16 10.87 21.09
CA ALA A 223 0.90 10.29 21.93
C ALA A 223 0.88 8.75 21.98
N ASP A 224 -0.30 8.13 21.91
CA ASP A 224 -0.43 6.67 21.89
C ASP A 224 -0.07 6.11 20.52
N MET A 225 -0.44 6.80 19.42
CA MET A 225 -0.01 6.51 18.04
C MET A 225 1.52 6.50 17.95
N LEU A 226 2.17 7.61 18.35
CA LEU A 226 3.64 7.73 18.31
C LEU A 226 4.34 6.65 19.15
N ARG A 227 3.79 6.25 20.29
CA ARG A 227 4.34 5.14 21.09
C ARG A 227 4.20 3.79 20.37
N ALA A 228 3.07 3.56 19.68
CA ALA A 228 2.86 2.36 18.89
C ALA A 228 3.83 2.32 17.70
N ASP A 229 4.03 3.46 17.03
CA ASP A 229 4.94 3.58 15.88
C ASP A 229 6.40 3.37 16.32
N ILE A 230 6.87 4.00 17.40
CA ILE A 230 8.21 3.74 17.96
C ILE A 230 8.40 2.27 18.30
N LYS A 231 7.38 1.64 18.87
CA LYS A 231 7.47 0.23 19.26
C LYS A 231 7.60 -0.69 18.07
N ILE A 232 6.80 -0.50 17.03
CA ILE A 232 6.84 -1.36 15.84
C ILE A 232 8.18 -1.19 15.12
N GLU A 233 8.71 0.02 14.99
CA GLU A 233 10.04 0.30 14.42
C GLU A 233 11.17 -0.46 15.14
N GLN A 234 11.17 -0.40 16.46
CA GLN A 234 12.16 -1.12 17.28
C GLN A 234 12.06 -2.64 17.10
N GLU A 235 10.85 -3.19 16.99
CA GLU A 235 10.62 -4.61 16.75
C GLU A 235 11.08 -5.03 15.34
N VAL A 236 10.79 -4.21 14.33
CA VAL A 236 11.17 -4.44 12.93
C VAL A 236 12.69 -4.30 12.76
N ALA A 237 13.32 -3.25 13.29
CA ALA A 237 14.76 -3.10 13.29
C ALA A 237 15.49 -4.31 13.92
N ALA A 238 14.98 -4.79 15.07
CA ALA A 238 15.52 -5.97 15.73
C ALA A 238 15.32 -7.26 14.89
N ALA A 239 14.23 -7.37 14.12
CA ALA A 239 13.99 -8.49 13.23
C ALA A 239 14.98 -8.49 12.05
N TYR A 240 15.22 -7.35 11.41
CA TYR A 240 16.21 -7.22 10.34
C TYR A 240 17.63 -7.45 10.81
N ASP A 241 18.01 -6.96 11.99
CA ASP A 241 19.34 -7.22 12.57
C ASP A 241 19.57 -8.73 12.81
N ARG A 242 18.57 -9.46 13.32
CA ARG A 242 18.65 -10.92 13.45
C ARG A 242 18.77 -11.62 12.10
N ALA A 243 17.92 -11.25 11.13
CA ALA A 243 17.94 -11.84 9.80
C ALA A 243 19.28 -11.59 9.07
N ALA A 244 19.83 -10.38 9.19
CA ALA A 244 21.13 -10.03 8.64
C ALA A 244 22.30 -10.84 9.26
N LYS A 245 22.25 -11.10 10.58
CA LYS A 245 23.26 -11.94 11.26
C LYS A 245 23.17 -13.41 10.84
N GLU A 246 21.99 -13.90 10.51
CA GLU A 246 21.75 -15.27 10.07
C GLU A 246 22.04 -15.48 8.57
N SER A 247 22.04 -14.42 7.77
CA SER A 247 22.27 -14.50 6.34
C SER A 247 23.75 -14.74 6.02
N THR A 248 23.99 -15.71 5.13
CA THR A 248 25.30 -15.94 4.50
C THR A 248 25.43 -15.22 3.15
N ASP A 249 24.34 -14.71 2.60
CA ASP A 249 24.32 -13.91 1.39
C ASP A 249 24.69 -12.47 1.72
N THR A 250 25.74 -11.94 1.09
CA THR A 250 26.31 -10.62 1.40
C THR A 250 25.36 -9.50 0.96
N ASP A 251 24.73 -9.65 -0.22
CA ASP A 251 23.85 -8.62 -0.78
C ASP A 251 22.56 -8.53 0.04
N LEU A 252 21.97 -9.68 0.38
CA LEU A 252 20.81 -9.73 1.27
C LEU A 252 21.14 -9.14 2.64
N LYS A 253 22.31 -9.46 3.19
CA LYS A 253 22.73 -8.90 4.48
C LYS A 253 22.84 -7.37 4.42
N GLN A 254 23.42 -6.83 3.35
CA GLN A 254 23.52 -5.37 3.17
C GLN A 254 22.15 -4.71 3.05
N LEU A 255 21.22 -5.30 2.27
CA LEU A 255 19.86 -4.82 2.15
C LEU A 255 19.16 -4.77 3.52
N LEU A 256 19.17 -5.88 4.26
CA LEU A 256 18.52 -5.97 5.58
C LEU A 256 19.13 -4.99 6.60
N LEU A 257 20.46 -4.77 6.58
CA LEU A 257 21.09 -3.79 7.45
C LEU A 257 20.75 -2.35 7.05
N ARG A 258 20.61 -2.06 5.76
CA ARG A 258 20.19 -0.75 5.27
C ARG A 258 18.77 -0.43 5.74
N ILE A 259 17.84 -1.34 5.54
CA ILE A 259 16.46 -1.15 6.03
C ILE A 259 16.47 -0.98 7.55
N ARG A 260 17.14 -1.86 8.30
CA ARG A 260 17.29 -1.75 9.76
C ARG A 260 17.75 -0.36 10.22
N ASP A 261 18.71 0.25 9.52
CA ASP A 261 19.22 1.58 9.87
C ASP A 261 18.17 2.67 9.65
N HIS A 262 17.29 2.50 8.65
CA HIS A 262 16.15 3.41 8.44
C HIS A 262 15.11 3.26 9.56
N GLU A 263 14.74 2.02 9.98
CA GLU A 263 13.79 1.81 11.09
C GLU A 263 14.28 2.43 12.41
N VAL A 264 15.60 2.35 12.68
CA VAL A 264 16.19 3.02 13.85
C VAL A 264 16.00 4.53 13.76
N TYR A 265 16.22 5.11 12.58
CA TYR A 265 16.01 6.54 12.34
C TYR A 265 14.53 6.95 12.49
N HIS A 266 13.59 6.15 11.96
CA HIS A 266 12.17 6.42 12.11
C HIS A 266 11.75 6.41 13.58
N ALA A 267 12.23 5.43 14.38
CA ALA A 267 11.98 5.38 15.82
C ALA A 267 12.53 6.62 16.56
N GLU A 268 13.68 7.17 16.15
CA GLU A 268 14.25 8.40 16.71
C GLU A 268 13.36 9.61 16.37
N VAL A 269 12.95 9.77 15.13
CA VAL A 269 12.09 10.90 14.67
C VAL A 269 10.75 10.88 15.44
N PHE A 270 10.08 9.73 15.53
CA PHE A 270 8.84 9.62 16.31
C PHE A 270 9.06 9.84 17.81
N GLY A 271 10.24 9.50 18.34
CA GLY A 271 10.63 9.79 19.71
C GLY A 271 10.73 11.28 20.01
N ASP A 272 11.28 12.06 19.09
CA ASP A 272 11.35 13.51 19.18
C ASP A 272 9.95 14.14 19.16
N LEU A 273 9.09 13.72 18.21
CA LEU A 273 7.70 14.17 18.13
C LEU A 273 6.88 13.81 19.37
N LEU A 274 7.09 12.63 19.95
CA LEU A 274 6.43 12.22 21.21
C LEU A 274 6.86 13.13 22.36
N THR A 275 8.14 13.45 22.45
CA THR A 275 8.66 14.35 23.48
C THR A 275 8.03 15.73 23.39
N GLU A 276 7.89 16.27 22.18
CA GLU A 276 7.23 17.56 21.93
C GLU A 276 5.74 17.52 22.29
N GLU A 277 5.03 16.43 21.93
CA GLU A 277 3.61 16.25 22.25
C GLU A 277 3.38 16.19 23.77
N GLU A 278 4.25 15.48 24.53
CA GLU A 278 4.16 15.39 25.99
C GLU A 278 4.46 16.71 26.71
N HIS A 279 5.25 17.60 26.12
CA HIS A 279 5.52 18.94 26.66
C HIS A 279 4.40 19.95 26.38
N GLN A 280 3.55 19.72 25.41
CA GLN A 280 2.45 20.62 25.01
C GLN A 280 1.12 20.26 25.70
N GLY A 281 0.97 19.08 26.26
CA GLY A 281 -0.22 18.56 26.96
C GLY A 281 -0.14 18.72 28.45
#